data_1eeb14882416f09fdd687ef82dad33cf
#
_entry.id   1eeb14882416f09fdd687ef82dad33cf
#
_cell.length_a   1.000
_cell.length_b   1.000
_cell.length_c   1.000
_cell.angle_alpha   90.00
_cell.angle_beta   90.00
_cell.angle_gamma   90.00
#
_symmetry.space_group_name_H-M   'P 1'
#
loop_
_entity.id
_entity.type
_entity.pdbx_description
1 polymer ?
#
loop_
_entity_poly.entity_id
_entity_poly.type
_entity_poly.pdbx_seq_one_letter_code
_entity_poly.pdbx_strand_id
1 'polypeptide(L)'
;MTYVGQPIGLIVASSMERARAAVNEVKIVYKKDKTPILDLDLAFKKKNFFLKPIHFERGKANEQIKQAPHKLMGSFSMGGQDHFYLETHIALAIPHENSEFTIWSSTQHPTEVQHGVSNVLNIPAAKISSKVRRLGGGFGGKESQSTIYAAIAALGAYILDKPVKLRLNRKDDMASSGKRHDFEVKYSVGFNKKGKIKGLDITLLSNAGNVCDLSAPVMSRALTHLDNCYSFKDFTARGYICKTNTVSNTAFRGFGGPQGLSLIHI
;
A
#
# COMPACT_ATOMS: atom_id res chain seq x y z
N MET A 1 -1.30 10.81 15.68
CA MET A 1 -1.64 10.69 14.25
C MET A 1 -0.38 10.79 13.43
N THR A 2 -0.30 10.04 12.35
CA THR A 2 0.91 9.84 11.57
C THR A 2 0.77 10.24 10.10
N TYR A 3 -0.46 10.32 9.57
CA TYR A 3 -0.72 10.74 8.19
C TYR A 3 -2.12 11.36 8.04
N VAL A 4 -2.33 12.10 6.96
CA VAL A 4 -3.63 12.68 6.60
C VAL A 4 -4.55 11.58 6.06
N GLY A 5 -5.79 11.53 6.55
CA GLY A 5 -6.77 10.47 6.23
C GLY A 5 -6.76 9.29 7.22
N GLN A 6 -5.91 9.31 8.23
CA GLN A 6 -5.91 8.28 9.28
C GLN A 6 -7.22 8.28 10.07
N PRO A 7 -7.96 7.15 10.17
CA PRO A 7 -9.09 7.02 11.07
C PRO A 7 -8.66 7.24 12.53
N ILE A 8 -9.35 8.10 13.26
CA ILE A 8 -9.03 8.43 14.65
C ILE A 8 -10.18 8.19 15.59
N GLY A 9 -11.38 7.96 15.08
CA GLY A 9 -12.58 7.70 15.86
C GLY A 9 -13.71 7.21 14.98
N LEU A 10 -14.76 6.72 15.62
CA LEU A 10 -15.98 6.27 14.98
C LEU A 10 -17.17 6.95 15.64
N ILE A 11 -18.06 7.52 14.85
CA ILE A 11 -19.37 8.00 15.28
C ILE A 11 -20.43 7.09 14.68
N VAL A 12 -21.27 6.55 15.54
CA VAL A 12 -22.42 5.72 15.16
C VAL A 12 -23.71 6.45 15.49
N ALA A 13 -24.62 6.51 14.55
CA ALA A 13 -25.95 7.11 14.71
C ALA A 13 -27.02 6.27 14.01
N SER A 14 -28.28 6.60 14.22
CA SER A 14 -29.42 5.90 13.63
C SER A 14 -29.56 6.07 12.12
N SER A 15 -28.87 7.04 11.53
CA SER A 15 -28.77 7.22 10.07
C SER A 15 -27.41 7.77 9.66
N MET A 16 -27.06 7.61 8.39
CA MET A 16 -25.81 8.12 7.83
C MET A 16 -25.75 9.67 7.86
N GLU A 17 -26.86 10.34 7.64
CA GLU A 17 -26.97 11.79 7.68
C GLU A 17 -26.68 12.32 9.09
N ARG A 18 -27.26 11.69 10.12
CA ARG A 18 -26.99 12.04 11.52
C ARG A 18 -25.54 11.80 11.91
N ALA A 19 -24.98 10.65 11.49
CA ALA A 19 -23.56 10.37 11.75
C ALA A 19 -22.64 11.42 11.11
N ARG A 20 -22.89 11.81 9.87
CA ARG A 20 -22.12 12.86 9.16
C ARG A 20 -22.28 14.23 9.79
N ALA A 21 -23.49 14.60 10.21
CA ALA A 21 -23.72 15.85 10.92
C ALA A 21 -22.91 15.89 12.23
N ALA A 22 -22.94 14.80 13.00
CA ALA A 22 -22.21 14.70 14.26
C ALA A 22 -20.68 14.75 14.08
N VAL A 23 -20.13 14.22 12.97
CA VAL A 23 -18.70 14.31 12.65
C VAL A 23 -18.25 15.78 12.51
N ASN A 24 -19.09 16.65 11.95
CA ASN A 24 -18.77 18.07 11.78
C ASN A 24 -18.69 18.85 13.10
N GLU A 25 -19.32 18.32 14.16
CA GLU A 25 -19.28 18.92 15.50
C GLU A 25 -18.06 18.49 16.32
N VAL A 26 -17.28 17.50 15.84
CA VAL A 26 -16.10 17.00 16.54
C VAL A 26 -14.98 18.00 16.48
N LYS A 27 -14.55 18.49 17.62
CA LYS A 27 -13.37 19.35 17.76
C LYS A 27 -12.15 18.51 18.08
N ILE A 28 -11.13 18.57 17.22
CA ILE A 28 -9.88 17.84 17.39
C ILE A 28 -8.77 18.85 17.69
N VAL A 29 -8.10 18.67 18.82
CA VAL A 29 -6.95 19.48 19.21
C VAL A 29 -5.68 18.71 18.87
N TYR A 30 -4.83 19.29 18.03
CA TYR A 30 -3.58 18.69 17.61
C TYR A 30 -2.39 19.33 18.32
N LYS A 31 -1.49 18.51 18.83
CA LYS A 31 -0.15 18.94 19.23
C LYS A 31 0.85 18.51 18.17
N LYS A 32 1.55 19.49 17.59
CA LYS A 32 2.62 19.19 16.60
C LYS A 32 3.83 18.65 17.36
N ASP A 33 4.30 17.47 16.94
CA ASP A 33 5.45 16.80 17.58
C ASP A 33 6.69 16.84 16.69
N LYS A 34 6.60 16.38 15.44
CA LYS A 34 7.76 16.23 14.52
C LYS A 34 7.45 16.74 13.13
N THR A 35 8.53 17.03 12.37
CA THR A 35 8.41 17.30 10.94
C THR A 35 8.16 15.97 10.21
N PRO A 36 7.06 15.85 9.45
CA PRO A 36 6.74 14.62 8.74
C PRO A 36 7.73 14.36 7.59
N ILE A 37 7.94 13.09 7.28
CA ILE A 37 8.66 12.63 6.09
C ILE A 37 7.61 12.35 5.02
N LEU A 38 7.58 13.18 3.96
CA LEU A 38 6.56 13.09 2.91
C LEU A 38 7.12 12.64 1.55
N ASP A 39 8.44 12.68 1.39
CA ASP A 39 9.12 12.32 0.15
C ASP A 39 10.12 11.17 0.33
N LEU A 40 10.38 10.48 -0.78
CA LEU A 40 11.23 9.28 -0.83
C LEU A 40 12.71 9.61 -0.63
N ASP A 41 13.20 10.72 -1.17
CA ASP A 41 14.60 11.13 -1.00
C ASP A 41 14.94 11.41 0.46
N LEU A 42 14.04 12.10 1.18
CA LEU A 42 14.22 12.35 2.61
C LEU A 42 14.16 11.06 3.42
N ALA A 43 13.20 10.17 3.09
CA ALA A 43 13.10 8.85 3.72
C ALA A 43 14.39 8.04 3.49
N PHE A 44 14.92 8.05 2.27
CA PHE A 44 16.15 7.35 1.91
C PHE A 44 17.37 7.92 2.64
N LYS A 45 17.55 9.25 2.65
CA LYS A 45 18.65 9.94 3.37
C LYS A 45 18.62 9.64 4.87
N LYS A 46 17.43 9.57 5.47
CA LYS A 46 17.23 9.22 6.89
C LYS A 46 17.27 7.72 7.18
N LYS A 47 17.45 6.89 6.17
CA LYS A 47 17.39 5.41 6.28
C LYS A 47 16.10 4.91 6.93
N ASN A 48 14.98 5.59 6.65
CA ASN A 48 13.68 5.29 7.24
C ASN A 48 12.97 4.22 6.40
N PHE A 49 13.31 2.96 6.63
CA PHE A 49 12.82 1.79 5.89
C PHE A 49 12.04 0.85 6.79
N PHE A 50 11.07 0.12 6.23
CA PHE A 50 10.38 -0.94 6.96
C PHE A 50 11.21 -2.21 7.11
N LEU A 51 11.98 -2.55 6.10
CA LEU A 51 12.75 -3.78 6.02
C LEU A 51 14.18 -3.48 5.55
N LYS A 52 15.07 -4.47 5.73
CA LYS A 52 16.39 -4.42 5.11
C LYS A 52 16.24 -4.32 3.58
N PRO A 53 17.11 -3.55 2.90
CA PRO A 53 17.08 -3.46 1.45
C PRO A 53 17.17 -4.84 0.79
N ILE A 54 16.35 -5.06 -0.23
CA ILE A 54 16.47 -6.25 -1.09
C ILE A 54 17.60 -5.98 -2.08
N HIS A 55 18.57 -6.87 -2.14
CA HIS A 55 19.70 -6.77 -3.05
C HIS A 55 19.75 -7.98 -3.98
N PHE A 56 19.88 -7.71 -5.26
CA PHE A 56 20.05 -8.70 -6.30
C PHE A 56 21.27 -8.34 -7.14
N GLU A 57 22.18 -9.30 -7.35
CA GLU A 57 23.41 -9.08 -8.12
C GLU A 57 23.72 -10.29 -8.99
N ARG A 58 24.14 -10.01 -10.23
CA ARG A 58 24.67 -10.96 -11.18
C ARG A 58 25.89 -10.36 -11.84
N GLY A 59 27.00 -11.09 -11.88
CA GLY A 59 28.26 -10.61 -12.45
C GLY A 59 28.85 -9.41 -11.70
N LYS A 60 29.43 -8.47 -12.45
CA LYS A 60 30.18 -7.32 -11.91
C LYS A 60 29.72 -6.00 -12.57
N ALA A 61 28.45 -5.65 -12.40
CA ALA A 61 27.83 -4.51 -13.09
C ALA A 61 28.64 -3.21 -12.96
N ASN A 62 29.06 -2.85 -11.74
CA ASN A 62 29.81 -1.61 -11.50
C ASN A 62 31.18 -1.57 -12.20
N GLU A 63 31.90 -2.69 -12.27
CA GLU A 63 33.16 -2.78 -13.00
C GLU A 63 32.92 -2.60 -14.49
N GLN A 64 31.93 -3.28 -15.05
CA GLN A 64 31.56 -3.21 -16.46
C GLN A 64 31.09 -1.81 -16.87
N ILE A 65 30.32 -1.14 -16.02
CA ILE A 65 29.90 0.26 -16.22
C ILE A 65 31.15 1.17 -16.28
N LYS A 66 32.09 1.02 -15.33
CA LYS A 66 33.30 1.84 -15.30
C LYS A 66 34.16 1.67 -16.55
N GLN A 67 34.26 0.46 -17.07
CA GLN A 67 35.07 0.12 -18.26
C GLN A 67 34.34 0.39 -19.59
N ALA A 68 33.04 0.61 -19.58
CA ALA A 68 32.25 0.81 -20.80
C ALA A 68 32.66 2.13 -21.50
N PRO A 69 32.74 2.13 -22.86
CA PRO A 69 33.09 3.32 -23.63
C PRO A 69 31.99 4.40 -23.57
N HIS A 70 30.75 4.01 -23.36
CA HIS A 70 29.62 4.92 -23.18
C HIS A 70 28.90 4.61 -21.87
N LYS A 71 28.50 5.67 -21.16
CA LYS A 71 27.82 5.59 -19.87
C LYS A 71 26.65 6.55 -19.85
N LEU A 72 25.57 6.13 -19.20
CA LEU A 72 24.43 6.98 -18.93
C LEU A 72 24.03 6.77 -17.47
N MET A 73 23.75 7.85 -16.77
CA MET A 73 23.21 7.86 -15.41
C MET A 73 22.03 8.79 -15.35
N GLY A 74 21.03 8.43 -14.57
CA GLY A 74 19.85 9.25 -14.40
C GLY A 74 18.97 8.80 -13.26
N SER A 75 17.93 9.57 -13.06
CA SER A 75 16.85 9.24 -12.14
C SER A 75 15.53 9.67 -12.73
N PHE A 76 14.46 9.01 -12.34
CA PHE A 76 13.10 9.43 -12.68
C PHE A 76 12.13 8.97 -11.58
N SER A 77 10.96 9.62 -11.54
CA SER A 77 9.89 9.34 -10.59
C SER A 77 8.67 8.82 -11.32
N MET A 78 8.03 7.82 -10.75
CA MET A 78 6.73 7.30 -11.19
C MET A 78 5.70 7.58 -10.11
N GLY A 79 4.65 8.33 -10.42
CA GLY A 79 3.55 8.60 -9.51
C GLY A 79 2.73 7.36 -9.17
N GLY A 80 2.13 7.36 -7.99
CA GLY A 80 1.13 6.38 -7.59
C GLY A 80 -0.16 6.54 -8.39
N GLN A 81 -1.03 5.52 -8.33
CA GLN A 81 -2.33 5.52 -8.99
C GLN A 81 -3.43 5.12 -8.02
N ASP A 82 -4.55 5.81 -8.08
CA ASP A 82 -5.77 5.41 -7.38
C ASP A 82 -6.45 4.23 -8.11
N HIS A 83 -6.96 3.26 -7.36
CA HIS A 83 -7.67 2.11 -7.93
C HIS A 83 -8.95 2.50 -8.65
N PHE A 84 -9.59 3.54 -8.15
CA PHE A 84 -10.82 4.12 -8.68
C PHE A 84 -11.93 3.08 -8.95
N TYR A 85 -12.04 2.08 -8.06
CA TYR A 85 -13.13 1.11 -8.12
C TYR A 85 -14.47 1.84 -7.94
N LEU A 86 -15.53 1.37 -8.61
CA LEU A 86 -16.84 2.02 -8.59
C LEU A 86 -17.46 2.01 -7.19
N GLU A 87 -17.42 0.87 -6.50
CA GLU A 87 -17.87 0.70 -5.13
C GLU A 87 -16.77 1.11 -4.15
N THR A 88 -17.01 2.12 -3.32
CA THR A 88 -16.10 2.51 -2.23
C THR A 88 -16.01 1.43 -1.15
N HIS A 89 -15.10 1.56 -0.19
CA HIS A 89 -15.04 0.65 0.94
C HIS A 89 -16.36 0.67 1.74
N ILE A 90 -16.90 -0.51 1.98
CA ILE A 90 -18.15 -0.71 2.73
C ILE A 90 -18.06 -1.98 3.56
N ALA A 91 -18.56 -1.91 4.79
CA ALA A 91 -18.71 -3.07 5.67
C ALA A 91 -20.03 -2.96 6.47
N LEU A 92 -20.64 -4.11 6.77
CA LEU A 92 -21.75 -4.25 7.69
C LEU A 92 -21.40 -5.34 8.70
N ALA A 93 -21.30 -4.97 9.95
CA ALA A 93 -21.09 -5.90 11.06
C ALA A 93 -22.41 -6.15 11.81
N ILE A 94 -22.74 -7.40 12.01
CA ILE A 94 -23.95 -7.86 12.69
C ILE A 94 -23.50 -8.73 13.88
N PRO A 95 -23.75 -8.29 15.13
CA PRO A 95 -23.51 -9.12 16.30
C PRO A 95 -24.57 -10.20 16.42
N HIS A 96 -24.22 -11.33 16.99
CA HIS A 96 -25.08 -12.45 17.33
C HIS A 96 -24.85 -12.88 18.78
N GLU A 97 -25.62 -13.83 19.26
CA GLU A 97 -25.42 -14.46 20.57
C GLU A 97 -24.02 -15.06 20.69
N ASN A 98 -23.54 -15.29 21.89
CA ASN A 98 -22.26 -15.91 22.20
C ASN A 98 -21.03 -15.19 21.63
N SER A 99 -21.13 -13.86 21.43
CA SER A 99 -20.08 -13.02 20.84
C SER A 99 -19.68 -13.47 19.42
N GLU A 100 -20.62 -13.97 18.64
CA GLU A 100 -20.43 -14.27 17.24
C GLU A 100 -20.74 -13.05 16.36
N PHE A 101 -20.10 -12.96 15.19
CA PHE A 101 -20.31 -11.84 14.26
C PHE A 101 -20.41 -12.33 12.82
N THR A 102 -21.36 -11.76 12.08
CA THR A 102 -21.36 -11.79 10.62
C THR A 102 -20.87 -10.46 10.08
N ILE A 103 -19.78 -10.49 9.30
CA ILE A 103 -19.18 -9.31 8.66
C ILE A 103 -19.37 -9.40 7.15
N TRP A 104 -20.23 -8.55 6.60
CA TRP A 104 -20.31 -8.33 5.16
C TRP A 104 -19.34 -7.24 4.78
N SER A 105 -18.37 -7.52 3.93
CA SER A 105 -17.33 -6.55 3.52
C SER A 105 -17.10 -6.59 2.02
N SER A 106 -16.92 -5.42 1.43
CA SER A 106 -16.41 -5.29 0.07
C SER A 106 -14.91 -5.56 0.10
N THR A 107 -14.52 -6.82 -0.02
CA THR A 107 -13.11 -7.27 0.10
C THR A 107 -12.76 -8.32 -0.95
N GLN A 108 -11.50 -8.32 -1.38
CA GLN A 108 -10.88 -9.38 -2.19
C GLN A 108 -10.38 -10.55 -1.32
N HIS A 109 -10.28 -10.35 0.01
CA HIS A 109 -9.68 -11.31 0.93
C HIS A 109 -10.51 -11.49 2.22
N PRO A 110 -11.61 -12.27 2.15
CA PRO A 110 -12.51 -12.46 3.31
C PRO A 110 -11.82 -13.06 4.54
N THR A 111 -10.85 -13.93 4.36
CA THR A 111 -10.08 -14.54 5.47
C THR A 111 -9.27 -13.49 6.23
N GLU A 112 -8.67 -12.52 5.55
CA GLU A 112 -7.94 -11.44 6.20
C GLU A 112 -8.88 -10.53 7.00
N VAL A 113 -10.08 -10.24 6.48
CA VAL A 113 -11.12 -9.54 7.24
C VAL A 113 -11.51 -10.31 8.49
N GLN A 114 -11.70 -11.63 8.39
CA GLN A 114 -12.00 -12.49 9.54
C GLN A 114 -10.92 -12.37 10.62
N HIS A 115 -9.66 -12.53 10.25
CA HIS A 115 -8.53 -12.47 11.19
C HIS A 115 -8.33 -11.05 11.76
N GLY A 116 -8.46 -10.03 10.93
CA GLY A 116 -8.32 -8.64 11.36
C GLY A 116 -9.40 -8.22 12.36
N VAL A 117 -10.65 -8.61 12.13
CA VAL A 117 -11.76 -8.39 13.07
C VAL A 117 -11.55 -9.20 14.36
N SER A 118 -11.15 -10.46 14.25
CA SER A 118 -10.80 -11.32 15.39
C SER A 118 -9.75 -10.67 16.29
N ASN A 119 -8.68 -10.16 15.70
CA ASN A 119 -7.60 -9.50 16.41
C ASN A 119 -8.05 -8.20 17.11
N VAL A 120 -8.85 -7.37 16.44
CA VAL A 120 -9.33 -6.10 17.00
C VAL A 120 -10.31 -6.31 18.15
N LEU A 121 -11.21 -7.28 18.01
CA LEU A 121 -12.20 -7.59 19.06
C LEU A 121 -11.63 -8.52 20.15
N ASN A 122 -10.46 -9.09 19.94
CA ASN A 122 -9.85 -10.11 20.81
C ASN A 122 -10.78 -11.31 21.08
N ILE A 123 -11.38 -11.83 20.02
CA ILE A 123 -12.25 -13.02 20.05
C ILE A 123 -11.78 -14.05 19.04
N PRO A 124 -12.04 -15.35 19.23
CA PRO A 124 -11.61 -16.40 18.31
C PRO A 124 -12.11 -16.17 16.88
N ALA A 125 -11.25 -16.37 15.87
CA ALA A 125 -11.61 -16.22 14.47
C ALA A 125 -12.79 -17.11 14.04
N ALA A 126 -12.97 -18.27 14.66
CA ALA A 126 -14.11 -19.16 14.45
C ALA A 126 -15.48 -18.51 14.75
N LYS A 127 -15.51 -17.45 15.58
CA LYS A 127 -16.71 -16.67 15.89
C LYS A 127 -17.00 -15.56 14.88
N ILE A 128 -16.14 -15.35 13.89
CA ILE A 128 -16.30 -14.33 12.85
C ILE A 128 -16.62 -15.01 11.52
N SER A 129 -17.80 -14.75 10.99
CA SER A 129 -18.18 -15.16 9.64
C SER A 129 -18.02 -14.00 8.68
N SER A 130 -16.93 -13.97 7.90
CA SER A 130 -16.70 -12.96 6.87
C SER A 130 -17.34 -13.36 5.56
N LYS A 131 -18.16 -12.48 4.97
CA LYS A 131 -18.97 -12.75 3.77
C LYS A 131 -18.77 -11.68 2.71
N VAL A 132 -18.61 -12.13 1.46
CA VAL A 132 -18.59 -11.30 0.25
C VAL A 132 -19.61 -11.85 -0.73
N ARG A 133 -20.61 -11.05 -1.08
CA ARG A 133 -21.62 -11.49 -2.04
C ARG A 133 -21.26 -11.08 -3.47
N ARG A 134 -20.88 -9.81 -3.64
CA ARG A 134 -20.41 -9.21 -4.89
C ARG A 134 -19.42 -8.11 -4.55
N LEU A 135 -18.48 -7.87 -5.44
CA LEU A 135 -17.46 -6.84 -5.31
C LEU A 135 -17.58 -5.87 -6.47
N GLY A 136 -17.84 -4.61 -6.18
CA GLY A 136 -17.93 -3.52 -7.17
C GLY A 136 -16.57 -2.96 -7.60
N GLY A 137 -15.62 -3.86 -7.88
CA GLY A 137 -14.24 -3.56 -8.21
C GLY A 137 -13.33 -3.55 -6.97
N GLY A 138 -12.07 -3.95 -7.18
CA GLY A 138 -11.05 -3.99 -6.12
C GLY A 138 -9.66 -3.68 -6.68
N PHE A 139 -9.25 -4.38 -7.74
CA PHE A 139 -7.99 -4.17 -8.47
C PHE A 139 -6.74 -4.21 -7.59
N GLY A 140 -6.81 -4.87 -6.42
CA GLY A 140 -5.79 -4.89 -5.39
C GLY A 140 -6.07 -3.95 -4.20
N GLY A 141 -6.85 -2.88 -4.39
CA GLY A 141 -7.16 -1.89 -3.35
C GLY A 141 -8.05 -2.38 -2.22
N LYS A 142 -8.66 -3.54 -2.38
CA LYS A 142 -9.51 -4.18 -1.36
C LYS A 142 -8.97 -5.54 -0.92
N GLU A 143 -7.69 -5.77 -1.11
CA GLU A 143 -7.04 -7.00 -0.66
C GLU A 143 -6.79 -6.94 0.85
N SER A 144 -6.03 -5.98 1.35
CA SER A 144 -5.76 -5.76 2.78
C SER A 144 -6.56 -4.57 3.37
N GLN A 145 -6.70 -3.50 2.62
CA GLN A 145 -7.23 -2.21 3.09
C GLN A 145 -8.69 -2.28 3.58
N SER A 146 -9.50 -3.18 3.03
CA SER A 146 -10.90 -3.38 3.46
C SER A 146 -11.03 -3.87 4.91
N THR A 147 -10.00 -4.55 5.43
CA THR A 147 -9.97 -5.06 6.80
C THR A 147 -10.08 -3.95 7.84
N ILE A 148 -9.47 -2.78 7.57
CA ILE A 148 -9.55 -1.61 8.47
C ILE A 148 -11.00 -1.18 8.68
N TYR A 149 -11.75 -1.02 7.60
CA TYR A 149 -13.14 -0.54 7.65
C TYR A 149 -14.10 -1.58 8.21
N ALA A 150 -13.84 -2.85 7.94
CA ALA A 150 -14.57 -3.96 8.51
C ALA A 150 -14.36 -4.04 10.04
N ALA A 151 -13.13 -3.90 10.49
CA ALA A 151 -12.79 -3.90 11.91
C ALA A 151 -13.39 -2.71 12.66
N ILE A 152 -13.39 -1.51 12.05
CA ILE A 152 -14.05 -0.32 12.64
C ILE A 152 -15.56 -0.54 12.77
N ALA A 153 -16.22 -1.09 11.75
CA ALA A 153 -17.65 -1.42 11.81
C ALA A 153 -17.94 -2.48 12.89
N ALA A 154 -17.09 -3.52 12.97
CA ALA A 154 -17.22 -4.58 13.96
C ALA A 154 -17.03 -4.07 15.40
N LEU A 155 -16.06 -3.18 15.62
CA LEU A 155 -15.87 -2.54 16.92
C LEU A 155 -17.10 -1.74 17.36
N GLY A 156 -17.68 -0.96 16.45
CA GLY A 156 -18.94 -0.25 16.72
C GLY A 156 -20.10 -1.20 17.04
N ALA A 157 -20.22 -2.30 16.29
CA ALA A 157 -21.26 -3.31 16.53
C ALA A 157 -21.06 -4.03 17.88
N TYR A 158 -19.80 -4.33 18.23
CA TYR A 158 -19.45 -4.94 19.52
C TYR A 158 -19.83 -4.06 20.72
N ILE A 159 -19.50 -2.76 20.64
CA ILE A 159 -19.78 -1.82 21.75
C ILE A 159 -21.28 -1.55 21.92
N LEU A 160 -22.04 -1.51 20.83
CA LEU A 160 -23.46 -1.14 20.83
C LEU A 160 -24.41 -2.33 20.91
N ASP A 161 -23.90 -3.53 20.72
CA ASP A 161 -24.71 -4.76 20.54
C ASP A 161 -25.81 -4.56 19.49
N LYS A 162 -25.47 -3.93 18.37
CA LYS A 162 -26.38 -3.61 17.25
C LYS A 162 -25.65 -3.71 15.90
N PRO A 163 -26.37 -4.00 14.81
CA PRO A 163 -25.77 -3.93 13.48
C PRO A 163 -25.22 -2.54 13.18
N VAL A 164 -23.96 -2.48 12.70
CA VAL A 164 -23.30 -1.22 12.29
C VAL A 164 -22.83 -1.35 10.84
N LYS A 165 -23.29 -0.40 10.03
CA LYS A 165 -22.88 -0.25 8.64
C LYS A 165 -21.96 0.96 8.48
N LEU A 166 -20.75 0.75 7.95
CA LEU A 166 -19.82 1.78 7.57
C LEU A 166 -19.70 1.82 6.05
N ARG A 167 -19.81 2.99 5.45
CA ARG A 167 -19.55 3.22 4.03
C ARG A 167 -18.82 4.53 3.84
N LEU A 168 -17.65 4.48 3.20
CA LEU A 168 -16.94 5.68 2.80
C LEU A 168 -17.63 6.36 1.61
N ASN A 169 -17.67 7.69 1.61
CA ASN A 169 -17.94 8.43 0.39
C ASN A 169 -16.67 8.41 -0.49
N ARG A 170 -16.77 8.85 -1.74
CA ARG A 170 -15.64 8.83 -2.69
C ARG A 170 -14.47 9.67 -2.21
N LYS A 171 -14.71 10.85 -1.65
CA LYS A 171 -13.67 11.75 -1.16
C LYS A 171 -12.88 11.14 -0.01
N ASP A 172 -13.59 10.55 0.97
CA ASP A 172 -12.95 9.93 2.12
C ASP A 172 -12.19 8.66 1.73
N ASP A 173 -12.75 7.85 0.81
CA ASP A 173 -12.09 6.67 0.29
C ASP A 173 -10.78 7.03 -0.41
N MET A 174 -10.81 7.99 -1.32
CA MET A 174 -9.61 8.46 -2.02
C MET A 174 -8.56 9.08 -1.09
N ALA A 175 -8.98 9.68 0.02
CA ALA A 175 -8.05 10.30 0.98
C ALA A 175 -7.44 9.30 1.96
N SER A 176 -8.17 8.24 2.32
CA SER A 176 -7.79 7.35 3.43
C SER A 176 -7.35 5.94 2.99
N SER A 177 -7.66 5.51 1.76
CA SER A 177 -7.25 4.21 1.24
C SER A 177 -5.90 4.26 0.53
N GLY A 178 -5.20 3.13 0.52
CA GLY A 178 -3.90 2.96 -0.15
C GLY A 178 -3.99 3.07 -1.67
N LYS A 179 -2.86 3.40 -2.28
CA LYS A 179 -2.69 3.59 -3.73
C LYS A 179 -1.66 2.59 -4.28
N ARG A 180 -1.50 2.54 -5.60
CA ARG A 180 -0.28 1.97 -6.18
C ARG A 180 0.93 2.71 -5.63
N HIS A 181 1.95 1.98 -5.22
CA HIS A 181 3.20 2.59 -4.79
C HIS A 181 3.77 3.50 -5.86
N ASP A 182 4.06 4.73 -5.49
CA ASP A 182 4.96 5.61 -6.23
C ASP A 182 6.41 5.15 -6.03
N PHE A 183 7.21 5.33 -7.06
CA PHE A 183 8.61 4.90 -7.09
C PHE A 183 9.52 6.03 -7.53
N GLU A 184 10.67 6.12 -6.89
CA GLU A 184 11.84 6.80 -7.43
C GLU A 184 12.88 5.77 -7.87
N VAL A 185 13.48 6.04 -9.00
CA VAL A 185 14.44 5.16 -9.65
C VAL A 185 15.72 5.91 -9.91
N LYS A 186 16.84 5.30 -9.55
CA LYS A 186 18.19 5.77 -9.90
C LYS A 186 18.87 4.66 -10.69
N TYR A 187 19.47 4.99 -11.83
CA TYR A 187 20.12 4.02 -12.67
C TYR A 187 21.48 4.49 -13.18
N SER A 188 22.32 3.51 -13.46
CA SER A 188 23.60 3.68 -14.16
C SER A 188 23.77 2.53 -15.15
N VAL A 189 24.09 2.85 -16.39
CA VAL A 189 24.25 1.86 -17.45
C VAL A 189 25.52 2.14 -18.25
N GLY A 190 26.28 1.08 -18.52
CA GLY A 190 27.44 1.10 -19.42
C GLY A 190 27.14 0.30 -20.69
N PHE A 191 27.45 0.83 -21.86
CA PHE A 191 27.21 0.18 -23.15
C PHE A 191 28.33 0.43 -24.16
N ASN A 192 28.40 -0.43 -25.19
CA ASN A 192 29.40 -0.32 -26.23
C ASN A 192 28.92 0.54 -27.42
N LYS A 193 29.80 0.80 -28.40
CA LYS A 193 29.51 1.57 -29.64
C LYS A 193 28.33 1.03 -30.45
N LYS A 194 27.97 -0.26 -30.29
CA LYS A 194 26.83 -0.90 -30.96
C LYS A 194 25.56 -0.87 -30.14
N GLY A 195 25.53 -0.10 -29.01
CA GLY A 195 24.38 0.01 -28.07
C GLY A 195 24.20 -1.21 -27.15
N LYS A 196 25.07 -2.24 -27.21
CA LYS A 196 24.93 -3.41 -26.32
C LYS A 196 25.31 -3.05 -24.91
N ILE A 197 24.39 -3.26 -23.97
CA ILE A 197 24.58 -3.05 -22.53
C ILE A 197 25.65 -4.00 -22.01
N LYS A 198 26.60 -3.48 -21.26
CA LYS A 198 27.71 -4.18 -20.61
C LYS A 198 27.46 -4.37 -19.11
N GLY A 199 26.92 -3.37 -18.46
CA GLY A 199 26.54 -3.42 -17.06
C GLY A 199 25.38 -2.47 -16.78
N LEU A 200 24.51 -2.87 -15.85
CA LEU A 200 23.34 -2.09 -15.44
C LEU A 200 23.22 -2.14 -13.91
N ASP A 201 23.16 -0.98 -13.27
CA ASP A 201 22.93 -0.81 -11.84
C ASP A 201 21.65 0.02 -11.63
N ILE A 202 20.70 -0.53 -10.87
CA ILE A 202 19.39 0.10 -10.61
C ILE A 202 19.10 0.13 -9.11
N THR A 203 18.62 1.27 -8.64
CA THR A 203 18.10 1.42 -7.29
C THR A 203 16.64 1.87 -7.35
N LEU A 204 15.76 1.12 -6.71
CA LEU A 204 14.34 1.40 -6.57
C LEU A 204 14.03 1.88 -5.15
N LEU A 205 13.38 3.02 -5.02
CA LEU A 205 12.78 3.49 -3.78
C LEU A 205 11.27 3.42 -3.94
N SER A 206 10.56 2.66 -3.10
CA SER A 206 9.09 2.61 -3.10
C SER A 206 8.53 3.31 -1.87
N ASN A 207 7.49 4.10 -2.06
CA ASN A 207 6.75 4.68 -0.96
C ASN A 207 5.77 3.66 -0.38
N ALA A 208 6.06 3.15 0.80
CA ALA A 208 5.14 2.27 1.51
C ALA A 208 4.08 3.03 2.30
N GLY A 209 4.32 4.31 2.58
CA GLY A 209 3.48 5.08 3.48
C GLY A 209 3.75 4.76 4.95
N ASN A 210 2.72 4.84 5.77
CA ASN A 210 2.83 4.70 7.23
C ASN A 210 2.92 3.25 7.74
N VAL A 211 2.39 2.28 7.00
CA VAL A 211 2.41 0.84 7.30
C VAL A 211 2.99 0.09 6.11
N CYS A 212 3.70 -1.01 6.36
CA CYS A 212 4.34 -1.79 5.30
C CYS A 212 3.34 -2.41 4.32
N ASP A 213 2.19 -2.87 4.84
CA ASP A 213 1.15 -3.56 4.08
C ASP A 213 1.76 -4.56 3.07
N LEU A 214 1.37 -4.52 1.82
CA LEU A 214 1.87 -5.39 0.74
C LEU A 214 3.11 -4.83 0.01
N SER A 215 3.82 -3.86 0.60
CA SER A 215 4.97 -3.21 -0.03
C SER A 215 6.14 -4.15 -0.29
N ALA A 216 6.36 -5.13 0.61
CA ALA A 216 7.46 -6.09 0.45
C ALA A 216 7.31 -7.00 -0.78
N PRO A 217 6.18 -7.71 -0.98
CA PRO A 217 5.98 -8.52 -2.17
C PRO A 217 5.86 -7.67 -3.45
N VAL A 218 5.33 -6.43 -3.38
CA VAL A 218 5.30 -5.50 -4.52
C VAL A 218 6.72 -5.12 -4.95
N MET A 219 7.62 -4.77 -4.00
CA MET A 219 9.02 -4.47 -4.30
C MET A 219 9.75 -5.69 -4.85
N SER A 220 9.56 -6.86 -4.25
CA SER A 220 10.15 -8.11 -4.73
C SER A 220 9.77 -8.37 -6.18
N ARG A 221 8.49 -8.24 -6.52
CA ARG A 221 8.02 -8.41 -7.90
C ARG A 221 8.53 -7.33 -8.84
N ALA A 222 8.63 -6.09 -8.42
CA ALA A 222 9.23 -5.03 -9.23
C ALA A 222 10.67 -5.38 -9.61
N LEU A 223 11.48 -5.81 -8.64
CA LEU A 223 12.87 -6.20 -8.86
C LEU A 223 13.02 -7.41 -9.81
N THR A 224 12.15 -8.41 -9.70
CA THR A 224 12.19 -9.61 -10.56
C THR A 224 11.69 -9.38 -11.99
N HIS A 225 11.12 -8.20 -12.27
CA HIS A 225 10.65 -7.81 -13.61
C HIS A 225 11.53 -6.76 -14.29
N LEU A 226 12.66 -6.36 -13.66
CA LEU A 226 13.54 -5.32 -14.19
C LEU A 226 14.24 -5.71 -15.49
N ASP A 227 14.57 -6.97 -15.65
CA ASP A 227 15.22 -7.45 -16.87
C ASP A 227 14.23 -7.75 -18.01
N ASN A 228 12.93 -7.86 -17.70
CA ASN A 228 11.87 -8.14 -18.68
C ASN A 228 12.26 -9.28 -19.63
N CYS A 229 12.26 -9.03 -20.93
CA CYS A 229 12.68 -10.00 -21.97
C CYS A 229 14.18 -9.91 -22.30
N TYR A 230 14.94 -9.05 -21.64
CA TYR A 230 16.37 -8.86 -21.88
C TYR A 230 17.21 -9.74 -20.95
N SER A 231 18.38 -10.12 -21.41
CA SER A 231 19.37 -10.86 -20.63
C SER A 231 20.57 -9.97 -20.34
N PHE A 232 20.74 -9.62 -19.06
CA PHE A 232 21.91 -8.88 -18.59
C PHE A 232 22.89 -9.83 -17.90
N LYS A 233 24.13 -9.88 -18.40
CA LYS A 233 25.20 -10.67 -17.80
C LYS A 233 25.68 -10.05 -16.49
N ASP A 234 25.80 -8.72 -16.48
CA ASP A 234 26.31 -7.94 -15.37
C ASP A 234 25.24 -6.93 -14.92
N PHE A 235 24.56 -7.26 -13.81
CA PHE A 235 23.36 -6.56 -13.35
C PHE A 235 23.34 -6.47 -11.83
N THR A 236 23.03 -5.29 -11.31
CA THR A 236 22.80 -5.06 -9.90
C THR A 236 21.48 -4.32 -9.73
N ALA A 237 20.64 -4.78 -8.80
CA ALA A 237 19.40 -4.11 -8.42
C ALA A 237 19.26 -4.02 -6.90
N ARG A 238 18.76 -2.89 -6.42
CA ARG A 238 18.48 -2.66 -4.99
C ARG A 238 17.10 -2.09 -4.83
N GLY A 239 16.34 -2.62 -3.87
CA GLY A 239 15.01 -2.17 -3.54
C GLY A 239 14.90 -1.70 -2.09
N TYR A 240 14.39 -0.49 -1.89
CA TYR A 240 14.18 0.11 -0.57
C TYR A 240 12.70 0.41 -0.37
N ILE A 241 12.13 -0.11 0.73
CA ILE A 241 10.73 0.09 1.11
C ILE A 241 10.70 1.23 2.13
N CYS A 242 10.48 2.44 1.62
CA CYS A 242 10.56 3.67 2.40
C CYS A 242 9.30 3.87 3.24
N LYS A 243 9.49 4.15 4.53
CA LYS A 243 8.44 4.56 5.45
C LYS A 243 8.26 6.07 5.39
N THR A 244 7.03 6.53 5.14
CA THR A 244 6.68 7.94 5.07
C THR A 244 5.45 8.24 5.94
N ASN A 245 5.14 9.52 6.12
CA ASN A 245 3.93 9.98 6.81
C ASN A 245 2.77 10.21 5.83
N THR A 246 2.63 9.31 4.85
CA THR A 246 1.50 9.28 3.92
C THR A 246 0.59 8.08 4.20
N VAL A 247 -0.55 7.99 3.54
CA VAL A 247 -1.39 6.79 3.56
C VAL A 247 -0.58 5.58 3.10
N SER A 248 -0.84 4.41 3.68
CA SER A 248 -0.12 3.19 3.32
C SER A 248 -0.49 2.75 1.91
N ASN A 249 0.50 2.66 1.03
CA ASN A 249 0.30 2.11 -0.30
C ASN A 249 0.12 0.59 -0.24
N THR A 250 -0.59 0.04 -1.22
CA THR A 250 -1.03 -1.36 -1.21
C THR A 250 -0.92 -2.00 -2.61
N ALA A 251 -1.39 -3.23 -2.74
CA ALA A 251 -1.50 -3.91 -4.01
C ALA A 251 -2.29 -3.07 -5.03
N PHE A 252 -1.83 -3.08 -6.27
CA PHE A 252 -2.56 -2.56 -7.42
C PHE A 252 -2.30 -3.48 -8.61
N ARG A 253 -3.29 -3.63 -9.48
CA ARG A 253 -3.24 -4.50 -10.66
C ARG A 253 -1.89 -4.49 -11.36
N GLY A 254 -1.27 -5.67 -11.50
CA GLY A 254 0.10 -5.83 -11.97
C GLY A 254 1.15 -5.96 -10.84
N PHE A 255 0.84 -5.54 -9.61
CA PHE A 255 1.52 -5.86 -8.35
C PHE A 255 3.05 -5.71 -8.38
N GLY A 256 3.55 -4.54 -8.76
CA GLY A 256 4.98 -4.25 -8.89
C GLY A 256 5.55 -4.47 -10.30
N GLY A 257 4.94 -5.37 -11.09
CA GLY A 257 5.36 -5.60 -12.47
C GLY A 257 5.38 -4.33 -13.33
N PRO A 258 4.31 -3.52 -13.38
CA PRO A 258 4.29 -2.27 -14.14
C PRO A 258 5.41 -1.30 -13.76
N GLN A 259 5.74 -1.19 -12.46
CA GLN A 259 6.80 -0.32 -11.99
C GLN A 259 8.18 -0.82 -12.46
N GLY A 260 8.45 -2.14 -12.38
CA GLY A 260 9.68 -2.74 -12.87
C GLY A 260 9.82 -2.64 -14.39
N LEU A 261 8.74 -2.92 -15.13
CA LEU A 261 8.72 -2.86 -16.60
C LEU A 261 8.88 -1.44 -17.14
N SER A 262 8.27 -0.43 -16.52
CA SER A 262 8.36 0.97 -16.95
C SER A 262 9.80 1.45 -17.04
N LEU A 263 10.67 0.97 -16.17
CA LEU A 263 12.10 1.25 -16.14
C LEU A 263 12.82 0.93 -17.47
N ILE A 264 12.51 -0.20 -18.05
CA ILE A 264 13.17 -0.67 -19.29
C ILE A 264 12.67 0.10 -20.51
N HIS A 265 11.42 0.56 -20.48
CA HIS A 265 10.81 1.30 -21.59
C HIS A 265 11.20 2.78 -21.62
N ILE A 266 11.53 3.35 -20.48
CA ILE A 266 11.94 4.75 -20.34
C ILE A 266 13.43 4.92 -20.53
#